data_c1261564e77ab13a4d4e32298c4bb3f0
#
_entry.id   c1261564e77ab13a4d4e32298c4bb3f0
#
_cell.length_a   1.000
_cell.length_b   1.000
_cell.length_c   1.000
_cell.angle_alpha   90.00
_cell.angle_beta   90.00
_cell.angle_gamma   90.00
#
_symmetry.space_group_name_H-M   'P 1'
#
loop_
_entity.id
_entity.type
_entity.pdbx_description
1 polymer ?
#
loop_
_entity_poly.entity_id
_entity_poly.type
_entity_poly.pdbx_seq_one_letter_code
_entity_poly.pdbx_strand_id
1 'polypeptide(L)'
;MPHKKATHQQTKLLNRDLVQQMIFEHDEISRAEVARLTKLTRATVSDMVASLIGEGLVEEIGFGSSIGGKAPILLRLVADSRYLIGLNLGQDKFIGAVVNLRGEIKETIEMPVDGIGGEEALQLVYHILDQLTGKGWQPLVGIGIGTPGLVNTQEGVVVNAVNLDWRDLPLASLLEARYNLPVSILNDSQATAIGEFVYGRTLSSDGSLIVITARHGIGAGI
;
A
#
# COMPACT_ATOMS: atom_id res chain seq x y z
N MET A 1 20.38 18.44 20.55
CA MET A 1 19.07 17.94 20.99
C MET A 1 19.25 16.56 21.60
N PRO A 2 18.73 16.23 22.77
CA PRO A 2 18.91 14.89 23.35
C PRO A 2 18.14 13.87 22.51
N HIS A 3 18.84 12.86 22.00
CA HIS A 3 18.22 11.73 21.32
C HIS A 3 17.31 11.00 22.32
N LYS A 4 15.99 11.07 22.13
CA LYS A 4 15.05 10.23 22.86
C LYS A 4 15.35 8.77 22.52
N LYS A 5 15.78 7.96 23.49
CA LYS A 5 15.90 6.51 23.32
C LYS A 5 14.51 5.96 22.95
N ALA A 6 14.47 5.13 21.91
CA ALA A 6 13.23 4.41 21.55
C ALA A 6 12.74 3.59 22.74
N THR A 7 11.44 3.63 23.00
CA THR A 7 10.84 2.80 24.03
C THR A 7 10.86 1.33 23.58
N HIS A 8 10.79 0.41 24.52
CA HIS A 8 10.72 -1.03 24.21
C HIS A 8 9.55 -1.36 23.25
N GLN A 9 8.43 -0.66 23.39
CA GLN A 9 7.27 -0.82 22.51
C GLN A 9 7.54 -0.31 21.08
N GLN A 10 8.20 0.85 20.94
CA GLN A 10 8.61 1.38 19.63
C GLN A 10 9.60 0.45 18.93
N THR A 11 10.59 -0.08 19.68
CA THR A 11 11.54 -1.06 19.13
C THR A 11 10.83 -2.34 18.67
N LYS A 12 9.82 -2.82 19.43
CA LYS A 12 9.04 -3.99 19.06
C LYS A 12 8.25 -3.77 17.76
N LEU A 13 7.63 -2.60 17.60
CA LEU A 13 6.90 -2.25 16.37
C LEU A 13 7.85 -2.18 15.17
N LEU A 14 8.97 -1.47 15.29
CA LEU A 14 9.97 -1.38 14.22
C LEU A 14 10.52 -2.75 13.81
N ASN A 15 10.82 -3.63 14.76
CA ASN A 15 11.28 -4.98 14.46
C ASN A 15 10.21 -5.81 13.75
N ARG A 16 8.93 -5.64 14.14
CA ARG A 16 7.82 -6.30 13.48
C ARG A 16 7.67 -5.83 12.03
N ASP A 17 7.69 -4.51 11.80
CA ASP A 17 7.60 -3.93 10.46
C ASP A 17 8.73 -4.44 9.58
N LEU A 18 9.96 -4.50 10.11
CA LEU A 18 11.12 -5.00 9.39
C LEU A 18 10.97 -6.49 9.02
N VAL A 19 10.48 -7.34 9.93
CA VAL A 19 10.23 -8.76 9.66
C VAL A 19 9.12 -8.93 8.62
N GLN A 20 8.05 -8.15 8.73
CA GLN A 20 6.93 -8.16 7.79
C GLN A 20 7.38 -7.74 6.40
N GLN A 21 8.19 -6.69 6.30
CA GLN A 21 8.75 -6.19 5.05
C GLN A 21 9.61 -7.29 4.37
N MET A 22 10.49 -7.96 5.11
CA MET A 22 11.31 -9.03 4.55
C MET A 22 10.47 -10.19 4.00
N ILE A 23 9.37 -10.55 4.66
CA ILE A 23 8.45 -11.59 4.17
C ILE A 23 7.67 -11.09 2.95
N PHE A 24 7.33 -9.81 2.90
CA PHE A 24 6.64 -9.19 1.76
C PHE A 24 7.54 -9.14 0.51
N GLU A 25 8.81 -8.78 0.66
CA GLU A 25 9.78 -8.64 -0.45
C GLU A 25 10.18 -9.98 -1.07
N HIS A 26 9.94 -11.09 -0.36
CA HIS A 26 10.29 -12.43 -0.82
C HIS A 26 9.02 -13.27 -1.05
N ASP A 27 9.01 -14.06 -2.12
CA ASP A 27 7.89 -14.98 -2.35
C ASP A 27 7.86 -16.08 -1.29
N GLU A 28 9.05 -16.59 -0.93
CA GLU A 28 9.26 -17.60 0.11
C GLU A 28 10.56 -17.30 0.86
N ILE A 29 10.52 -17.33 2.19
CA ILE A 29 11.67 -17.04 3.02
C ILE A 29 11.64 -17.83 4.32
N SER A 30 12.80 -18.27 4.83
CA SER A 30 12.88 -18.95 6.12
C SER A 30 13.10 -17.97 7.29
N ARG A 31 12.68 -18.36 8.51
CA ARG A 31 12.98 -17.57 9.73
C ARG A 31 14.48 -17.31 9.91
N ALA A 32 15.30 -18.27 9.55
CA ALA A 32 16.76 -18.12 9.65
C ALA A 32 17.29 -17.04 8.69
N GLU A 33 16.72 -16.97 7.51
CA GLU A 33 17.05 -15.97 6.49
C GLU A 33 16.55 -14.59 6.86
N VAL A 34 15.31 -14.48 7.35
CA VAL A 34 14.80 -13.23 7.93
C VAL A 34 15.71 -12.72 9.03
N ALA A 35 16.16 -13.59 9.96
CA ALA A 35 17.09 -13.20 11.02
C ALA A 35 18.44 -12.72 10.47
N ARG A 36 18.96 -13.36 9.42
CA ARG A 36 20.20 -12.97 8.77
C ARG A 36 20.11 -11.61 8.10
N LEU A 37 19.03 -11.37 7.34
CA LEU A 37 18.81 -10.12 6.59
C LEU A 37 18.51 -8.94 7.53
N THR A 38 17.65 -9.13 8.53
CA THR A 38 17.27 -8.08 9.49
C THR A 38 18.30 -7.85 10.59
N LYS A 39 19.28 -8.74 10.76
CA LYS A 39 20.24 -8.76 11.88
C LYS A 39 19.55 -8.88 13.26
N LEU A 40 18.32 -9.34 13.31
CA LEU A 40 17.60 -9.64 14.53
C LEU A 40 17.96 -11.03 15.06
N THR A 41 17.75 -11.25 16.37
CA THR A 41 17.96 -12.59 16.94
C THR A 41 16.90 -13.56 16.42
N ARG A 42 17.24 -14.86 16.35
CA ARG A 42 16.30 -15.91 15.94
C ARG A 42 15.05 -15.95 16.83
N ALA A 43 15.20 -15.70 18.12
CA ALA A 43 14.09 -15.64 19.07
C ALA A 43 13.14 -14.49 18.72
N THR A 44 13.68 -13.28 18.52
CA THR A 44 12.88 -12.11 18.13
C THR A 44 12.10 -12.35 16.83
N VAL A 45 12.77 -12.91 15.80
CA VAL A 45 12.09 -13.25 14.54
C VAL A 45 11.00 -14.28 14.74
N SER A 46 11.26 -15.33 15.55
CA SER A 46 10.27 -16.37 15.81
C SER A 46 9.03 -15.81 16.50
N ASP A 47 9.19 -14.90 17.48
CA ASP A 47 8.07 -14.26 18.16
C ASP A 47 7.27 -13.35 17.20
N MET A 48 7.95 -12.57 16.33
CA MET A 48 7.28 -11.71 15.34
C MET A 48 6.52 -12.55 14.30
N VAL A 49 7.15 -13.60 13.77
CA VAL A 49 6.51 -14.52 12.82
C VAL A 49 5.32 -15.23 13.43
N ALA A 50 5.41 -15.69 14.69
CA ALA A 50 4.28 -16.30 15.39
C ALA A 50 3.09 -15.33 15.50
N SER A 51 3.35 -14.04 15.78
CA SER A 51 2.32 -13.01 15.78
C SER A 51 1.67 -12.85 14.40
N LEU A 52 2.48 -12.74 13.33
CA LEU A 52 1.98 -12.58 11.95
C LEU A 52 1.17 -13.80 11.48
N ILE A 53 1.56 -15.00 11.87
CA ILE A 53 0.79 -16.23 11.61
C ILE A 53 -0.53 -16.20 12.39
N GLY A 54 -0.50 -15.83 13.67
CA GLY A 54 -1.71 -15.70 14.49
C GLY A 54 -2.72 -14.68 13.96
N GLU A 55 -2.26 -13.67 13.23
CA GLU A 55 -3.08 -12.67 12.55
C GLU A 55 -3.53 -13.11 11.13
N GLY A 56 -3.05 -14.25 10.65
CA GLY A 56 -3.34 -14.76 9.31
C GLY A 56 -2.65 -13.99 8.18
N LEU A 57 -1.62 -13.20 8.48
CA LEU A 57 -0.84 -12.45 7.48
C LEU A 57 0.25 -13.28 6.81
N VAL A 58 0.74 -14.30 7.53
CA VAL A 58 1.84 -15.18 7.09
C VAL A 58 1.44 -16.62 7.33
N GLU A 59 1.88 -17.51 6.47
CA GLU A 59 1.70 -18.95 6.60
C GLU A 59 3.01 -19.71 6.45
N GLU A 60 3.08 -20.92 7.00
CA GLU A 60 4.14 -21.88 6.75
C GLU A 60 3.75 -22.80 5.59
N ILE A 61 4.58 -22.81 4.53
CA ILE A 61 4.25 -23.51 3.27
C ILE A 61 5.01 -24.83 3.05
N GLY A 62 5.77 -25.28 4.03
CA GLY A 62 6.54 -26.52 3.95
C GLY A 62 8.04 -26.34 4.13
N PHE A 63 8.81 -27.29 3.65
CA PHE A 63 10.26 -27.30 3.84
C PHE A 63 10.99 -26.85 2.58
N GLY A 64 11.95 -25.94 2.75
CA GLY A 64 12.86 -25.52 1.70
C GLY A 64 14.00 -26.50 1.45
N SER A 65 14.85 -26.18 0.48
CA SER A 65 16.05 -26.98 0.16
C SER A 65 17.02 -27.01 1.33
N SER A 66 17.56 -28.19 1.65
CA SER A 66 18.58 -28.36 2.69
C SER A 66 19.97 -28.42 2.06
N ILE A 67 20.88 -27.58 2.54
CA ILE A 67 22.31 -27.65 2.23
C ILE A 67 23.05 -28.16 3.47
N GLY A 68 22.84 -29.45 3.81
CA GLY A 68 23.48 -30.08 4.96
C GLY A 68 22.87 -29.66 6.31
N GLY A 69 21.84 -30.34 6.77
CA GLY A 69 21.14 -30.09 8.03
C GLY A 69 19.62 -30.26 7.92
N LYS A 70 18.86 -29.85 8.95
CA LYS A 70 17.40 -29.90 8.90
C LYS A 70 16.89 -28.85 7.91
N ALA A 71 16.04 -29.26 6.96
CA ALA A 71 15.40 -28.34 6.01
C ALA A 71 14.63 -27.23 6.75
N PRO A 72 14.79 -25.97 6.34
CA PRO A 72 14.08 -24.84 6.96
C PRO A 72 12.62 -24.86 6.57
N ILE A 73 11.75 -24.43 7.50
CA ILE A 73 10.35 -24.15 7.19
C ILE A 73 10.28 -22.80 6.47
N LEU A 74 9.62 -22.76 5.32
CA LEU A 74 9.41 -21.56 4.54
C LEU A 74 8.13 -20.84 4.97
N LEU A 75 8.20 -19.53 4.91
CA LEU A 75 7.14 -18.59 5.20
C LEU A 75 6.71 -17.90 3.91
N ARG A 76 5.43 -17.61 3.80
CA ARG A 76 4.85 -16.83 2.71
C ARG A 76 3.81 -15.85 3.23
N LEU A 77 3.71 -14.67 2.60
CA LEU A 77 2.60 -13.75 2.83
C LEU A 77 1.29 -14.35 2.32
N VAL A 78 0.24 -14.32 3.13
CA VAL A 78 -1.11 -14.69 2.71
C VAL A 78 -1.72 -13.52 1.96
N ALA A 79 -1.60 -13.52 0.63
CA ALA A 79 -1.96 -12.39 -0.23
C ALA A 79 -3.39 -11.90 -0.02
N ASP A 80 -4.34 -12.82 0.08
CA ASP A 80 -5.77 -12.53 0.22
C ASP A 80 -6.24 -12.39 1.69
N SER A 81 -5.31 -12.25 2.63
CA SER A 81 -5.64 -12.03 4.05
C SER A 81 -6.18 -10.64 4.34
N ARG A 82 -5.90 -9.66 3.48
CA ARG A 82 -6.31 -8.25 3.60
C ARG A 82 -6.49 -7.67 2.20
N TYR A 83 -7.38 -6.67 2.11
CA TYR A 83 -7.65 -5.96 0.88
C TYR A 83 -7.52 -4.45 1.09
N LEU A 84 -7.17 -3.75 0.03
CA LEU A 84 -7.13 -2.30 -0.03
C LEU A 84 -7.96 -1.82 -1.22
N ILE A 85 -8.44 -0.59 -1.15
CA ILE A 85 -9.03 0.07 -2.30
C ILE A 85 -8.01 1.06 -2.86
N GLY A 86 -7.70 0.92 -4.14
CA GLY A 86 -6.95 1.91 -4.92
C GLY A 86 -7.90 2.73 -5.77
N LEU A 87 -7.74 4.06 -5.77
CA LEU A 87 -8.53 4.96 -6.61
C LEU A 87 -7.59 5.86 -7.41
N ASN A 88 -7.75 5.88 -8.72
CA ASN A 88 -7.04 6.79 -9.63
C ASN A 88 -8.04 7.82 -10.19
N LEU A 89 -7.81 9.08 -9.87
CA LEU A 89 -8.63 10.21 -10.32
C LEU A 89 -8.08 10.76 -11.63
N GLY A 90 -8.27 10.00 -12.70
CA GLY A 90 -7.84 10.41 -14.04
C GLY A 90 -8.68 11.56 -14.60
N GLN A 91 -8.20 12.18 -15.67
CA GLN A 91 -8.88 13.32 -16.31
C GLN A 91 -10.13 12.88 -17.10
N ASP A 92 -10.07 11.73 -17.76
CA ASP A 92 -11.15 11.22 -18.59
C ASP A 92 -12.10 10.28 -17.80
N LYS A 93 -11.55 9.59 -16.84
CA LYS A 93 -12.29 8.64 -16.00
C LYS A 93 -11.62 8.46 -14.64
N PHE A 94 -12.43 8.16 -13.64
CA PHE A 94 -11.96 7.63 -12.37
C PHE A 94 -11.97 6.10 -12.40
N ILE A 95 -10.94 5.50 -11.83
CA ILE A 95 -10.78 4.05 -11.76
C ILE A 95 -10.60 3.67 -10.30
N GLY A 96 -11.50 2.87 -9.77
CA GLY A 96 -11.39 2.26 -8.46
C GLY A 96 -11.12 0.76 -8.59
N ALA A 97 -10.27 0.22 -7.73
CA ALA A 97 -10.00 -1.22 -7.69
C ALA A 97 -9.85 -1.73 -6.26
N VAL A 98 -10.31 -2.95 -6.02
CA VAL A 98 -9.93 -3.72 -4.83
C VAL A 98 -8.69 -4.54 -5.17
N VAL A 99 -7.67 -4.45 -4.33
CA VAL A 99 -6.41 -5.19 -4.48
C VAL A 99 -6.09 -5.95 -3.21
N ASN A 100 -5.38 -7.07 -3.34
CA ASN A 100 -4.84 -7.80 -2.21
C ASN A 100 -3.44 -7.30 -1.81
N LEU A 101 -2.82 -7.91 -0.79
CA LEU A 101 -1.50 -7.51 -0.30
C LEU A 101 -0.36 -7.70 -1.32
N ARG A 102 -0.56 -8.44 -2.41
CA ARG A 102 0.41 -8.59 -3.51
C ARG A 102 0.12 -7.66 -4.68
N GLY A 103 -0.85 -6.74 -4.54
CA GLY A 103 -1.24 -5.81 -5.59
C GLY A 103 -2.07 -6.46 -6.71
N GLU A 104 -2.54 -7.70 -6.51
CA GLU A 104 -3.42 -8.34 -7.49
C GLU A 104 -4.80 -7.70 -7.44
N ILE A 105 -5.27 -7.27 -8.61
CA ILE A 105 -6.58 -6.64 -8.76
C ILE A 105 -7.66 -7.72 -8.67
N LYS A 106 -8.59 -7.56 -7.76
CA LYS A 106 -9.73 -8.47 -7.54
C LYS A 106 -11.03 -7.94 -8.15
N GLU A 107 -11.21 -6.64 -8.15
CA GLU A 107 -12.39 -5.95 -8.67
C GLU A 107 -11.97 -4.61 -9.26
N THR A 108 -12.65 -4.14 -10.29
CA THR A 108 -12.41 -2.81 -10.89
C THR A 108 -13.73 -2.14 -11.24
N ILE A 109 -13.84 -0.85 -10.97
CA ILE A 109 -14.93 0.02 -11.38
C ILE A 109 -14.33 1.22 -12.11
N GLU A 110 -14.88 1.54 -13.28
CA GLU A 110 -14.50 2.71 -14.06
C GLU A 110 -15.70 3.60 -14.27
N MET A 111 -15.53 4.91 -14.08
CA MET A 111 -16.57 5.89 -14.33
C MET A 111 -16.03 7.07 -15.11
N PRO A 112 -16.68 7.47 -16.22
CA PRO A 112 -16.27 8.65 -16.99
C PRO A 112 -16.45 9.91 -16.14
N VAL A 113 -15.57 10.90 -16.36
CA VAL A 113 -15.61 12.20 -15.65
C VAL A 113 -16.30 13.26 -16.47
N ASP A 114 -16.25 13.18 -17.81
CA ASP A 114 -16.96 14.07 -18.77
C ASP A 114 -16.95 15.58 -18.41
N GLY A 115 -15.79 16.05 -17.90
CA GLY A 115 -15.59 17.46 -17.56
C GLY A 115 -16.26 17.91 -16.24
N ILE A 116 -16.76 17.00 -15.41
CA ILE A 116 -17.27 17.34 -14.07
C ILE A 116 -16.13 17.72 -13.12
N GLY A 117 -16.43 18.60 -12.17
CA GLY A 117 -15.48 19.08 -11.16
C GLY A 117 -16.17 19.40 -9.84
N GLY A 118 -15.42 19.96 -8.90
CA GLY A 118 -15.95 20.40 -7.61
C GLY A 118 -16.67 19.30 -6.84
N GLU A 119 -17.87 19.61 -6.39
CA GLU A 119 -18.70 18.68 -5.61
C GLU A 119 -19.14 17.46 -6.42
N GLU A 120 -19.42 17.61 -7.73
CA GLU A 120 -19.85 16.49 -8.57
C GLU A 120 -18.74 15.44 -8.71
N ALA A 121 -17.49 15.87 -8.86
CA ALA A 121 -16.34 14.96 -8.88
C ALA A 121 -16.16 14.25 -7.52
N LEU A 122 -16.41 14.93 -6.40
CA LEU A 122 -16.37 14.33 -5.06
C LEU A 122 -17.49 13.30 -4.89
N GLN A 123 -18.69 13.56 -5.37
CA GLN A 123 -19.80 12.60 -5.36
C GLN A 123 -19.47 11.36 -6.20
N LEU A 124 -18.74 11.49 -7.31
CA LEU A 124 -18.30 10.35 -8.11
C LEU A 124 -17.28 9.50 -7.33
N VAL A 125 -16.37 10.12 -6.58
CA VAL A 125 -15.45 9.41 -5.66
C VAL A 125 -16.26 8.59 -4.64
N TYR A 126 -17.24 9.19 -3.99
CA TYR A 126 -18.11 8.47 -3.05
C TYR A 126 -18.83 7.31 -3.72
N HIS A 127 -19.37 7.52 -4.91
CA HIS A 127 -20.11 6.49 -5.63
C HIS A 127 -19.25 5.25 -5.94
N ILE A 128 -18.01 5.45 -6.40
CA ILE A 128 -17.08 4.35 -6.65
C ILE A 128 -16.72 3.61 -5.35
N LEU A 129 -16.42 4.37 -4.29
CA LEU A 129 -16.04 3.79 -3.00
C LEU A 129 -17.20 3.04 -2.35
N ASP A 130 -18.43 3.57 -2.42
CA ASP A 130 -19.63 2.89 -1.92
C ASP A 130 -19.88 1.56 -2.63
N GLN A 131 -19.65 1.51 -3.95
CA GLN A 131 -19.77 0.27 -4.71
C GLN A 131 -18.68 -0.74 -4.33
N LEU A 132 -17.41 -0.31 -4.22
CA LEU A 132 -16.29 -1.22 -3.90
C LEU A 132 -16.38 -1.75 -2.47
N THR A 133 -16.74 -0.91 -1.50
CA THR A 133 -16.94 -1.33 -0.11
C THR A 133 -18.13 -2.26 0.05
N GLY A 134 -19.17 -2.10 -0.77
CA GLY A 134 -20.37 -2.96 -0.80
C GLY A 134 -20.16 -4.34 -1.42
N LYS A 135 -19.03 -4.62 -2.08
CA LYS A 135 -18.75 -5.91 -2.75
C LYS A 135 -18.41 -7.05 -1.80
N GLY A 136 -18.22 -6.78 -0.52
CA GLY A 136 -17.98 -7.82 0.49
C GLY A 136 -16.53 -8.30 0.61
N TRP A 137 -15.57 -7.63 -0.04
CA TRP A 137 -14.15 -7.88 0.16
C TRP A 137 -13.74 -7.50 1.58
N GLN A 138 -13.30 -8.47 2.40
CA GLN A 138 -13.01 -8.26 3.80
C GLN A 138 -11.78 -9.05 4.27
N PRO A 139 -11.01 -8.54 5.22
CA PRO A 139 -11.11 -7.18 5.75
C PRO A 139 -10.47 -6.14 4.82
N LEU A 140 -11.14 -5.00 4.64
CA LEU A 140 -10.54 -3.82 4.03
C LEU A 140 -9.69 -3.09 5.08
N VAL A 141 -8.44 -2.73 4.73
CA VAL A 141 -7.49 -2.12 5.67
C VAL A 141 -7.08 -0.70 5.31
N GLY A 142 -7.49 -0.18 4.18
CA GLY A 142 -7.20 1.21 3.79
C GLY A 142 -7.63 1.55 2.37
N ILE A 143 -7.56 2.85 2.08
CA ILE A 143 -7.84 3.44 0.77
C ILE A 143 -6.63 4.26 0.33
N GLY A 144 -6.11 3.99 -0.86
CA GLY A 144 -5.06 4.76 -1.50
C GLY A 144 -5.60 5.52 -2.71
N ILE A 145 -5.27 6.82 -2.83
CA ILE A 145 -5.77 7.66 -3.91
C ILE A 145 -4.62 8.34 -4.65
N GLY A 146 -4.57 8.14 -5.96
CA GLY A 146 -3.76 8.92 -6.88
C GLY A 146 -4.62 10.02 -7.51
N THR A 147 -4.26 11.28 -7.32
CA THR A 147 -4.99 12.44 -7.85
C THR A 147 -4.08 13.36 -8.65
N PRO A 148 -4.57 14.01 -9.71
CA PRO A 148 -3.81 15.07 -10.37
C PRO A 148 -3.61 16.24 -9.43
N GLY A 149 -2.64 17.10 -9.76
CA GLY A 149 -2.41 18.36 -9.07
C GLY A 149 -1.46 18.28 -7.87
N LEU A 150 -1.54 19.30 -7.02
CA LEU A 150 -0.69 19.45 -5.85
C LEU A 150 -1.36 18.87 -4.61
N VAL A 151 -0.65 17.98 -3.91
CA VAL A 151 -1.14 17.27 -2.73
C VAL A 151 -0.24 17.54 -1.53
N ASN A 152 -0.82 17.87 -0.39
CA ASN A 152 -0.18 17.76 0.92
C ASN A 152 -0.45 16.35 1.46
N THR A 153 0.47 15.43 1.21
CA THR A 153 0.35 14.03 1.60
C THR A 153 0.28 13.81 3.12
N GLN A 154 0.95 14.67 3.90
CA GLN A 154 0.98 14.54 5.37
C GLN A 154 -0.38 14.89 5.99
N GLU A 155 -1.08 15.87 5.43
CA GLU A 155 -2.38 16.32 5.91
C GLU A 155 -3.54 15.66 5.13
N GLY A 156 -3.26 14.94 4.05
CA GLY A 156 -4.28 14.32 3.22
C GLY A 156 -5.17 15.34 2.49
N VAL A 157 -4.56 16.48 2.09
CA VAL A 157 -5.26 17.60 1.45
C VAL A 157 -4.87 17.71 -0.02
N VAL A 158 -5.85 17.78 -0.89
CA VAL A 158 -5.65 18.21 -2.28
C VAL A 158 -5.58 19.72 -2.30
N VAL A 159 -4.35 20.27 -2.36
CA VAL A 159 -4.11 21.71 -2.31
C VAL A 159 -4.66 22.41 -3.56
N ASN A 160 -4.39 21.84 -4.74
CA ASN A 160 -4.93 22.35 -5.98
C ASN A 160 -4.94 21.27 -7.06
N ALA A 161 -6.12 20.94 -7.57
CA ALA A 161 -6.33 20.05 -8.71
C ALA A 161 -7.23 20.78 -9.73
N VAL A 162 -6.62 21.52 -10.64
CA VAL A 162 -7.33 22.40 -11.60
C VAL A 162 -8.36 21.62 -12.44
N ASN A 163 -8.00 20.41 -12.87
CA ASN A 163 -8.87 19.58 -13.73
C ASN A 163 -10.11 19.05 -12.98
N LEU A 164 -10.08 19.04 -11.64
CA LEU A 164 -11.17 18.60 -10.80
C LEU A 164 -11.87 19.76 -10.09
N ASP A 165 -11.44 20.99 -10.34
CA ASP A 165 -11.93 22.20 -9.65
C ASP A 165 -11.87 22.06 -8.13
N TRP A 166 -10.78 21.46 -7.62
CA TRP A 166 -10.56 21.28 -6.18
C TRP A 166 -9.46 22.22 -5.68
N ARG A 167 -9.76 22.89 -4.58
CA ARG A 167 -8.81 23.73 -3.86
C ARG A 167 -8.96 23.49 -2.36
N ASP A 168 -7.81 23.25 -1.70
CA ASP A 168 -7.72 23.01 -0.25
C ASP A 168 -8.75 21.98 0.26
N LEU A 169 -9.01 20.94 -0.55
CA LEU A 169 -9.97 19.89 -0.22
C LEU A 169 -9.34 18.87 0.77
N PRO A 170 -9.86 18.74 2.01
CA PRO A 170 -9.35 17.77 3.00
C PRO A 170 -9.88 16.36 2.70
N LEU A 171 -9.53 15.84 1.51
CA LEU A 171 -10.13 14.63 0.94
C LEU A 171 -9.93 13.41 1.84
N ALA A 172 -8.75 13.24 2.45
CA ALA A 172 -8.51 12.11 3.35
C ALA A 172 -9.46 12.12 4.54
N SER A 173 -9.57 13.25 5.24
CA SER A 173 -10.44 13.37 6.41
C SER A 173 -11.92 13.15 6.08
N LEU A 174 -12.40 13.61 4.93
CA LEU A 174 -13.77 13.38 4.46
C LEU A 174 -14.05 11.88 4.26
N LEU A 175 -13.10 11.18 3.63
CA LEU A 175 -13.24 9.75 3.35
C LEU A 175 -13.04 8.89 4.60
N GLU A 176 -12.08 9.22 5.46
CA GLU A 176 -11.88 8.55 6.74
C GLU A 176 -13.13 8.63 7.64
N ALA A 177 -13.75 9.82 7.70
CA ALA A 177 -14.98 10.01 8.47
C ALA A 177 -16.15 9.18 7.92
N ARG A 178 -16.21 8.95 6.60
CA ARG A 178 -17.30 8.19 5.97
C ARG A 178 -17.10 6.68 6.03
N TYR A 179 -15.89 6.21 5.75
CA TYR A 179 -15.60 4.78 5.57
C TYR A 179 -14.96 4.12 6.78
N ASN A 180 -14.51 4.90 7.76
CA ASN A 180 -13.77 4.41 8.94
C ASN A 180 -12.55 3.55 8.56
N LEU A 181 -11.86 3.93 7.49
CA LEU A 181 -10.64 3.32 6.97
C LEU A 181 -9.55 4.38 6.85
N PRO A 182 -8.27 4.05 7.10
CA PRO A 182 -7.16 4.96 6.82
C PRO A 182 -7.14 5.35 5.34
N VAL A 183 -6.89 6.62 5.04
CA VAL A 183 -6.82 7.13 3.67
C VAL A 183 -5.48 7.79 3.41
N SER A 184 -4.81 7.39 2.34
CA SER A 184 -3.58 8.00 1.85
C SER A 184 -3.80 8.62 0.49
N ILE A 185 -3.33 9.85 0.30
CA ILE A 185 -3.45 10.57 -0.97
C ILE A 185 -2.08 10.96 -1.48
N LEU A 186 -1.83 10.68 -2.74
CA LEU A 186 -0.61 11.05 -3.45
C LEU A 186 -0.95 11.75 -4.77
N ASN A 187 -0.01 12.51 -5.29
CA ASN A 187 -0.06 12.86 -6.70
C ASN A 187 -0.01 11.59 -7.57
N ASP A 188 -0.73 11.56 -8.67
CA ASP A 188 -0.86 10.41 -9.58
C ASP A 188 0.48 9.87 -10.08
N SER A 189 1.44 10.76 -10.41
CA SER A 189 2.77 10.36 -10.85
C SER A 189 3.60 9.76 -9.72
N GLN A 190 3.48 10.27 -8.49
CA GLN A 190 4.12 9.70 -7.30
C GLN A 190 3.51 8.33 -6.96
N ALA A 191 2.18 8.22 -7.02
CA ALA A 191 1.49 6.95 -6.79
C ALA A 191 1.94 5.88 -7.80
N THR A 192 2.08 6.26 -9.08
CA THR A 192 2.59 5.38 -10.13
C THR A 192 4.03 4.94 -9.84
N ALA A 193 4.91 5.87 -9.45
CA ALA A 193 6.31 5.54 -9.14
C ALA A 193 6.43 4.57 -7.97
N ILE A 194 5.65 4.78 -6.89
CA ILE A 194 5.61 3.87 -5.75
C ILE A 194 5.06 2.50 -6.17
N GLY A 195 4.00 2.46 -6.96
CA GLY A 195 3.43 1.20 -7.47
C GLY A 195 4.43 0.39 -8.29
N GLU A 196 5.16 1.03 -9.20
CA GLU A 196 6.20 0.39 -9.98
C GLU A 196 7.40 -0.04 -9.14
N PHE A 197 7.78 0.75 -8.13
CA PHE A 197 8.87 0.39 -7.23
C PHE A 197 8.53 -0.81 -6.36
N VAL A 198 7.31 -0.89 -5.83
CA VAL A 198 6.88 -1.94 -4.90
C VAL A 198 6.48 -3.23 -5.62
N TYR A 199 5.77 -3.12 -6.75
CA TYR A 199 5.16 -4.26 -7.45
C TYR A 199 5.75 -4.51 -8.85
N GLY A 200 6.52 -3.56 -9.40
CA GLY A 200 7.19 -3.70 -10.68
C GLY A 200 8.31 -4.74 -10.60
N ARG A 201 8.43 -5.57 -11.63
CA ARG A 201 9.44 -6.65 -11.67
C ARG A 201 10.81 -6.19 -12.17
N THR A 202 11.01 -4.89 -12.39
CA THR A 202 12.15 -4.36 -13.18
C THR A 202 13.32 -3.90 -12.33
N LEU A 203 13.17 -3.76 -11.01
CA LEU A 203 14.19 -3.17 -10.16
C LEU A 203 14.78 -4.18 -9.16
N SER A 204 16.12 -4.14 -9.03
CA SER A 204 16.81 -4.66 -7.85
C SER A 204 16.51 -3.74 -6.66
N SER A 205 16.48 -4.29 -5.45
CA SER A 205 16.19 -3.58 -4.19
C SER A 205 17.05 -2.32 -3.91
N ASP A 206 18.14 -2.14 -4.63
CA ASP A 206 19.10 -1.04 -4.46
C ASP A 206 19.01 0.03 -5.57
N GLY A 207 18.00 -0.05 -6.43
CA GLY A 207 17.81 0.88 -7.54
C GLY A 207 16.98 2.12 -7.17
N SER A 208 17.19 3.23 -7.89
CA SER A 208 16.29 4.39 -7.88
C SER A 208 15.41 4.34 -9.13
N LEU A 209 14.13 4.68 -8.97
CA LEU A 209 13.17 4.72 -10.06
C LEU A 209 12.70 6.16 -10.31
N ILE A 210 12.67 6.54 -11.58
CA ILE A 210 12.00 7.75 -12.02
C ILE A 210 10.93 7.34 -13.02
N VAL A 211 9.68 7.64 -12.71
CA VAL A 211 8.55 7.43 -13.61
C VAL A 211 8.14 8.77 -14.20
N ILE A 212 8.12 8.87 -15.52
CA ILE A 212 7.63 10.05 -16.24
C ILE A 212 6.30 9.68 -16.89
N THR A 213 5.25 10.39 -16.52
CA THR A 213 3.93 10.28 -17.13
C THR A 213 3.73 11.41 -18.11
N ALA A 214 3.44 11.09 -19.38
CA ALA A 214 3.16 12.06 -20.43
C ALA A 214 1.80 11.74 -21.04
N ARG A 215 0.78 12.51 -20.66
CA ARG A 215 -0.59 12.41 -21.19
C ARG A 215 -1.07 13.81 -21.57
N HIS A 216 -2.08 14.35 -20.91
CA HIS A 216 -2.54 15.75 -21.05
C HIS A 216 -1.60 16.75 -20.35
N GLY A 217 -0.65 16.26 -19.57
CA GLY A 217 0.42 16.99 -18.91
C GLY A 217 1.64 16.09 -18.77
N ILE A 218 2.72 16.64 -18.21
CA ILE A 218 3.93 15.89 -17.88
C ILE A 218 4.03 15.85 -16.34
N GLY A 219 4.10 14.65 -15.79
CA GLY A 219 4.34 14.41 -14.37
C GLY A 219 5.57 13.54 -14.18
N ALA A 220 6.20 13.64 -13.02
CA ALA A 220 7.30 12.78 -12.63
C ALA A 220 7.11 12.32 -11.18
N GLY A 221 7.38 11.03 -10.92
CA GLY A 221 7.50 10.43 -9.59
C GLY A 221 8.89 9.83 -9.42
N ILE A 222 9.47 9.95 -8.21
CA ILE A 222 10.79 9.45 -7.85
C ILE A 222 10.65 8.58 -6.60
#